data_08cb6fe240666087678c26f3194125de
#
_entry.id   08cb6fe240666087678c26f3194125de
#
_cell.length_a   1.000
_cell.length_b   1.000
_cell.length_c   1.000
_cell.angle_alpha   90.00
_cell.angle_beta   90.00
_cell.angle_gamma   90.00
#
_symmetry.space_group_name_H-M   'P 1'
#
loop_
_entity.id
_entity.type
_entity.pdbx_description
1 polymer ?
#
loop_
_entity_poly.entity_id
_entity_poly.type
_entity_poly.pdbx_seq_one_letter_code
_entity_poly.pdbx_strand_id
1 'polypeptide(L)'
;MEIFDTHAHLNWREEYKDDIDEVLENAKNAGVTHIMLASSTIEDSAISLEVRKAKSGSGVKFSCMVGVHPEDATNFNDEAKWQLEQWLKHKDELGIVAVGEIGMDYHYDDASPAYEAMAFIYQMGLAYRYDLPAVIHERDACEDTLFILKSLYEQKVLREVPGVLHCFSGSVETAKILLDMGFYLGFDGPITFKNARKAPDVIRMCPLDRLLVETDSPYMAPVPHRGHRNEPAYVKYVVEEMARLKEISPEEMARITTENAQRLFGKDT
;
A
#
# COMPACT_ATOMS: atom_id res chain seq x y z
N MET A 1 -17.85 -5.42 -11.58
CA MET A 1 -17.05 -5.51 -10.35
C MET A 1 -16.29 -4.19 -10.26
N GLU A 2 -16.34 -3.48 -9.17
CA GLU A 2 -15.55 -2.26 -8.94
C GLU A 2 -14.44 -2.61 -7.97
N ILE A 3 -13.17 -2.29 -8.33
CA ILE A 3 -12.00 -2.64 -7.52
C ILE A 3 -11.16 -1.38 -7.30
N PHE A 4 -10.70 -1.20 -6.06
CA PHE A 4 -9.68 -0.25 -5.70
C PHE A 4 -8.36 -1.00 -5.50
N ASP A 5 -7.38 -0.80 -6.39
CA ASP A 5 -6.02 -1.26 -6.23
C ASP A 5 -5.29 -0.31 -5.27
N THR A 6 -5.04 -0.76 -4.04
CA THR A 6 -4.54 0.11 -2.97
C THR A 6 -3.03 0.30 -2.97
N HIS A 7 -2.29 -0.28 -3.92
CA HIS A 7 -0.85 -0.11 -4.03
C HIS A 7 -0.32 -0.45 -5.42
N ALA A 8 0.09 0.57 -6.19
CA ALA A 8 0.68 0.39 -7.52
C ALA A 8 1.72 1.48 -7.83
N HIS A 9 2.90 1.10 -8.30
CA HIS A 9 4.00 2.00 -8.67
C HIS A 9 3.94 2.42 -10.15
N LEU A 10 2.86 3.07 -10.57
CA LEU A 10 2.74 3.58 -11.94
C LEU A 10 3.58 4.84 -12.22
N ASN A 11 4.24 5.36 -11.20
CA ASN A 11 5.26 6.41 -11.25
C ASN A 11 6.61 5.94 -11.81
N TRP A 12 6.83 4.64 -11.92
CA TRP A 12 8.06 4.09 -12.48
C TRP A 12 8.10 4.28 -14.00
N ARG A 13 8.74 5.38 -14.41
CA ARG A 13 8.78 5.83 -15.81
C ARG A 13 9.41 4.79 -16.73
N GLU A 14 10.41 4.05 -16.29
CA GLU A 14 11.07 3.03 -17.10
C GLU A 14 10.15 1.86 -17.45
N GLU A 15 9.29 1.47 -16.52
CA GLU A 15 8.40 0.32 -16.68
C GLU A 15 7.13 0.63 -17.48
N TYR A 16 6.60 1.86 -17.40
CA TYR A 16 5.28 2.21 -17.93
C TYR A 16 5.29 3.39 -18.91
N LYS A 17 6.45 4.04 -19.20
CA LYS A 17 6.52 5.25 -20.02
C LYS A 17 5.92 5.11 -21.42
N ASP A 18 6.02 3.91 -22.00
CA ASP A 18 5.65 3.68 -23.41
C ASP A 18 4.20 3.17 -23.55
N ASP A 19 3.60 2.61 -22.49
CA ASP A 19 2.31 1.93 -22.56
C ASP A 19 1.34 2.21 -21.41
N ILE A 20 1.58 3.23 -20.60
CA ILE A 20 0.73 3.56 -19.44
C ILE A 20 -0.77 3.71 -19.81
N ASP A 21 -1.07 4.25 -20.99
CA ASP A 21 -2.46 4.42 -21.43
C ASP A 21 -3.12 3.08 -21.73
N GLU A 22 -2.38 2.10 -22.29
CA GLU A 22 -2.83 0.72 -22.48
C GLU A 22 -3.04 0.02 -21.13
N VAL A 23 -2.10 0.17 -20.20
CA VAL A 23 -2.20 -0.37 -18.83
C VAL A 23 -3.44 0.15 -18.12
N LEU A 24 -3.77 1.44 -18.24
CA LEU A 24 -4.97 2.02 -17.64
C LEU A 24 -6.26 1.54 -18.33
N GLU A 25 -6.27 1.36 -19.64
CA GLU A 25 -7.43 0.77 -20.34
C GLU A 25 -7.62 -0.70 -19.93
N ASN A 26 -6.54 -1.48 -19.77
CA ASN A 26 -6.60 -2.84 -19.25
C ASN A 26 -7.17 -2.86 -17.82
N ALA A 27 -6.71 -1.97 -16.95
CA ALA A 27 -7.18 -1.83 -15.58
C ALA A 27 -8.70 -1.57 -15.55
N LYS A 28 -9.17 -0.59 -16.31
CA LYS A 28 -10.59 -0.25 -16.45
C LYS A 28 -11.41 -1.43 -16.95
N ASN A 29 -10.94 -2.14 -17.99
CA ASN A 29 -11.60 -3.33 -18.53
C ASN A 29 -11.66 -4.49 -17.53
N ALA A 30 -10.70 -4.57 -16.60
CA ALA A 30 -10.70 -5.52 -15.49
C ALA A 30 -11.62 -5.10 -14.32
N GLY A 31 -12.19 -3.90 -14.36
CA GLY A 31 -13.07 -3.36 -13.32
C GLY A 31 -12.35 -2.56 -12.24
N VAL A 32 -11.08 -2.19 -12.45
CA VAL A 32 -10.37 -1.27 -11.56
C VAL A 32 -10.90 0.13 -11.79
N THR A 33 -11.47 0.72 -10.75
CA THR A 33 -12.05 2.06 -10.77
C THR A 33 -11.19 3.10 -10.08
N HIS A 34 -10.27 2.64 -9.23
CA HIS A 34 -9.39 3.48 -8.45
C HIS A 34 -8.03 2.81 -8.26
N ILE A 35 -6.95 3.59 -8.31
CA ILE A 35 -5.57 3.16 -8.09
C ILE A 35 -4.91 4.13 -7.10
N MET A 36 -4.29 3.58 -6.04
CA MET A 36 -3.37 4.31 -5.18
C MET A 36 -1.98 4.28 -5.80
N LEU A 37 -1.45 5.45 -6.13
CA LEU A 37 -0.07 5.58 -6.59
C LEU A 37 0.88 5.50 -5.40
N ALA A 38 1.66 4.43 -5.36
CA ALA A 38 2.67 4.20 -4.35
C ALA A 38 3.98 4.92 -4.69
N SER A 39 4.72 5.36 -3.68
CA SER A 39 5.95 6.12 -3.84
C SER A 39 7.00 5.66 -2.84
N SER A 40 8.23 5.44 -3.32
CA SER A 40 9.35 4.94 -2.51
C SER A 40 10.35 6.05 -2.14
N THR A 41 10.37 7.15 -2.89
CA THR A 41 11.28 8.28 -2.69
C THR A 41 10.55 9.62 -2.80
N ILE A 42 11.24 10.71 -2.46
CA ILE A 42 10.71 12.06 -2.70
C ILE A 42 10.50 12.31 -4.20
N GLU A 43 11.39 11.82 -5.06
CA GLU A 43 11.24 11.93 -6.51
C GLU A 43 10.02 11.15 -7.02
N ASP A 44 9.85 9.90 -6.58
CA ASP A 44 8.69 9.08 -6.94
C ASP A 44 7.39 9.72 -6.47
N SER A 45 7.38 10.31 -5.27
CA SER A 45 6.22 11.05 -4.76
C SER A 45 5.85 12.22 -5.68
N ALA A 46 6.84 12.99 -6.14
CA ALA A 46 6.60 14.08 -7.10
C ALA A 46 6.04 13.55 -8.43
N ILE A 47 6.60 12.45 -8.95
CA ILE A 47 6.13 11.81 -10.18
C ILE A 47 4.70 11.28 -10.02
N SER A 48 4.36 10.67 -8.88
CA SER A 48 3.00 10.20 -8.59
C SER A 48 1.97 11.33 -8.64
N LEU A 49 2.30 12.49 -8.07
CA LEU A 49 1.44 13.68 -8.15
C LEU A 49 1.27 14.17 -9.60
N GLU A 50 2.32 14.12 -10.42
CA GLU A 50 2.27 14.45 -11.86
C GLU A 50 1.39 13.44 -12.63
N VAL A 51 1.58 12.12 -12.41
CA VAL A 51 0.79 11.06 -13.05
C VAL A 51 -0.69 11.21 -12.73
N ARG A 52 -1.04 11.40 -11.45
CA ARG A 52 -2.41 11.66 -11.02
C ARG A 52 -3.05 12.82 -11.80
N LYS A 53 -2.32 13.93 -11.92
CA LYS A 53 -2.80 15.12 -12.65
C LYS A 53 -2.93 14.85 -14.16
N ALA A 54 -1.91 14.23 -14.75
CA ALA A 54 -1.86 13.98 -16.20
C ALA A 54 -2.91 12.95 -16.66
N LYS A 55 -3.23 11.96 -15.82
CA LYS A 55 -4.13 10.84 -16.16
C LYS A 55 -5.54 10.96 -15.56
N SER A 56 -5.90 12.12 -15.03
CA SER A 56 -7.23 12.38 -14.43
C SER A 56 -8.42 12.13 -15.36
N GLY A 57 -8.20 12.12 -16.68
CA GLY A 57 -9.23 11.84 -17.72
C GLY A 57 -9.28 10.38 -18.19
N SER A 58 -8.50 9.46 -17.63
CA SER A 58 -8.39 8.05 -18.09
C SER A 58 -9.65 7.20 -17.84
N GLY A 59 -10.55 7.67 -16.96
CA GLY A 59 -11.70 6.89 -16.48
C GLY A 59 -11.39 6.02 -15.25
N VAL A 60 -10.15 6.05 -14.77
CA VAL A 60 -9.72 5.49 -13.47
C VAL A 60 -9.40 6.65 -12.55
N LYS A 61 -9.86 6.60 -11.29
CA LYS A 61 -9.48 7.57 -10.26
C LYS A 61 -8.09 7.27 -9.72
N PHE A 62 -7.39 8.31 -9.27
CA PHE A 62 -6.08 8.18 -8.63
C PHE A 62 -6.03 8.91 -7.30
N SER A 63 -5.46 8.26 -6.31
CA SER A 63 -4.97 8.86 -5.07
C SER A 63 -3.46 8.69 -4.99
N CYS A 64 -2.80 9.48 -4.15
CA CYS A 64 -1.36 9.36 -3.93
C CYS A 64 -1.05 9.08 -2.47
N MET A 65 -0.02 8.30 -2.22
CA MET A 65 0.72 8.33 -0.97
C MET A 65 2.05 9.03 -1.19
N VAL A 66 2.60 9.64 -0.15
CA VAL A 66 3.92 10.28 -0.18
C VAL A 66 4.74 9.82 1.02
N GLY A 67 5.97 9.44 0.77
CA GLY A 67 6.85 8.92 1.82
C GLY A 67 8.23 8.58 1.31
N VAL A 68 9.04 8.02 2.20
CA VAL A 68 10.39 7.51 1.90
C VAL A 68 10.48 6.09 2.43
N HIS A 69 10.67 5.16 1.51
CA HIS A 69 10.81 3.72 1.75
C HIS A 69 12.07 3.41 2.58
N PRO A 70 12.10 2.34 3.37
CA PRO A 70 13.27 1.97 4.16
C PRO A 70 14.56 1.85 3.35
N GLU A 71 14.53 1.34 2.12
CA GLU A 71 15.71 1.27 1.24
C GLU A 71 16.34 2.65 0.95
N ASP A 72 15.53 3.72 0.95
CA ASP A 72 16.00 5.10 0.74
C ASP A 72 16.17 5.90 2.06
N ALA A 73 16.12 5.24 3.22
CA ALA A 73 16.15 5.90 4.53
C ALA A 73 17.44 6.73 4.78
N THR A 74 18.56 6.41 4.12
CA THR A 74 19.78 7.19 4.17
C THR A 74 19.64 8.58 3.55
N ASN A 75 18.71 8.76 2.62
CA ASN A 75 18.38 10.02 1.97
C ASN A 75 17.27 10.80 2.68
N PHE A 76 16.74 10.26 3.79
CA PHE A 76 15.72 10.93 4.60
C PHE A 76 16.29 12.05 5.44
N ASN A 77 16.77 13.10 4.77
CA ASN A 77 17.39 14.29 5.34
C ASN A 77 16.37 15.40 5.63
N ASP A 78 16.84 16.56 6.09
CA ASP A 78 15.98 17.68 6.44
C ASP A 78 15.24 18.28 5.23
N GLU A 79 15.79 18.18 4.03
CA GLU A 79 15.13 18.60 2.79
C GLU A 79 13.96 17.67 2.45
N ALA A 80 14.15 16.35 2.55
CA ALA A 80 13.11 15.36 2.37
C ALA A 80 11.96 15.57 3.37
N LYS A 81 12.27 15.76 4.66
CA LYS A 81 11.27 16.06 5.70
C LYS A 81 10.49 17.33 5.41
N TRP A 82 11.18 18.40 5.01
CA TRP A 82 10.57 19.67 4.64
C TRP A 82 9.61 19.48 3.44
N GLN A 83 10.06 18.77 2.41
CA GLN A 83 9.26 18.54 1.20
C GLN A 83 7.99 17.75 1.51
N LEU A 84 8.06 16.66 2.30
CA LEU A 84 6.89 15.91 2.74
C LEU A 84 5.92 16.81 3.51
N GLU A 85 6.41 17.63 4.43
CA GLU A 85 5.53 18.54 5.18
C GLU A 85 4.87 19.59 4.28
N GLN A 86 5.55 20.09 3.22
CA GLN A 86 4.89 21.00 2.28
C GLN A 86 3.75 20.31 1.54
N TRP A 87 3.95 19.10 1.03
CA TRP A 87 2.89 18.34 0.36
C TRP A 87 1.74 18.01 1.29
N LEU A 88 2.00 17.57 2.51
CA LEU A 88 0.99 17.20 3.48
C LEU A 88 0.13 18.39 3.94
N LYS A 89 0.64 19.60 3.93
CA LYS A 89 -0.15 20.84 4.16
C LYS A 89 -1.19 21.08 3.06
N HIS A 90 -0.93 20.57 1.86
CA HIS A 90 -1.79 20.71 0.68
C HIS A 90 -2.39 19.36 0.25
N LYS A 91 -2.49 18.39 1.17
CA LYS A 91 -2.88 17.02 0.87
C LYS A 91 -4.17 16.87 0.07
N ASP A 92 -5.20 17.66 0.42
CA ASP A 92 -6.51 17.58 -0.23
C ASP A 92 -6.44 18.05 -1.70
N GLU A 93 -5.74 19.14 -1.97
CA GLU A 93 -5.52 19.67 -3.34
C GLU A 93 -4.69 18.70 -4.18
N LEU A 94 -3.66 18.12 -3.58
CA LEU A 94 -2.74 17.19 -4.23
C LEU A 94 -3.29 15.76 -4.34
N GLY A 95 -4.41 15.44 -3.66
CA GLY A 95 -4.98 14.10 -3.62
C GLY A 95 -4.12 13.11 -2.87
N ILE A 96 -3.41 13.58 -1.83
CA ILE A 96 -2.61 12.75 -0.94
C ILE A 96 -3.51 12.22 0.16
N VAL A 97 -3.59 10.91 0.28
CA VAL A 97 -4.51 10.23 1.19
C VAL A 97 -3.81 9.33 2.21
N ALA A 98 -2.49 9.17 2.09
CA ALA A 98 -1.68 8.38 3.01
C ALA A 98 -0.25 8.91 3.10
N VAL A 99 0.42 8.60 4.20
CA VAL A 99 1.87 8.68 4.32
C VAL A 99 2.44 7.29 4.04
N GLY A 100 3.21 7.18 2.99
CA GLY A 100 3.76 5.89 2.53
C GLY A 100 4.50 6.02 1.19
N GLU A 101 5.25 5.07 0.85
CA GLU A 101 5.51 3.81 1.53
C GLU A 101 6.60 4.02 2.58
N ILE A 102 6.40 3.54 3.80
CA ILE A 102 7.31 3.72 4.93
C ILE A 102 7.44 2.41 5.71
N GLY A 103 8.49 2.23 6.49
CA GLY A 103 8.59 1.00 7.30
C GLY A 103 10.01 0.54 7.53
N MET A 104 10.20 -0.79 7.52
CA MET A 104 11.47 -1.46 7.79
C MET A 104 11.70 -2.58 6.78
N ASP A 105 12.92 -2.69 6.23
CA ASP A 105 13.34 -3.75 5.31
C ASP A 105 14.77 -4.22 5.63
N TYR A 106 14.92 -5.48 6.04
CA TYR A 106 16.22 -6.08 6.33
C TYR A 106 16.68 -7.06 5.25
N HIS A 107 15.94 -7.09 4.12
CA HIS A 107 16.30 -7.96 3.00
C HIS A 107 17.46 -7.39 2.18
N TYR A 108 17.55 -6.07 2.09
CA TYR A 108 18.62 -5.34 1.40
C TYR A 108 19.50 -4.61 2.42
N ASP A 109 20.80 -4.51 2.13
CA ASP A 109 21.77 -3.80 2.99
C ASP A 109 21.92 -2.32 2.59
N ASP A 110 20.88 -1.68 2.04
CA ASP A 110 20.94 -0.31 1.49
C ASP A 110 20.92 0.76 2.57
N ALA A 111 20.23 0.49 3.68
CA ALA A 111 20.22 1.37 4.85
C ALA A 111 20.45 0.57 6.13
N SER A 112 20.98 1.24 7.17
CA SER A 112 21.07 0.59 8.47
C SER A 112 19.73 0.60 9.18
N PRO A 113 19.42 -0.42 10.01
CA PRO A 113 18.19 -0.47 10.81
C PRO A 113 17.91 0.80 11.63
N ALA A 114 18.95 1.50 12.06
CA ALA A 114 18.80 2.75 12.81
C ALA A 114 18.27 3.90 11.94
N TYR A 115 18.71 4.01 10.68
CA TYR A 115 18.20 5.03 9.75
C TYR A 115 16.77 4.71 9.36
N GLU A 116 16.46 3.45 9.05
CA GLU A 116 15.09 3.01 8.75
C GLU A 116 14.14 3.30 9.91
N ALA A 117 14.50 2.90 11.13
CA ALA A 117 13.68 3.15 12.33
C ALA A 117 13.46 4.65 12.56
N MET A 118 14.49 5.51 12.39
CA MET A 118 14.36 6.96 12.52
C MET A 118 13.42 7.54 11.46
N ALA A 119 13.56 7.14 10.20
CA ALA A 119 12.70 7.57 9.10
C ALA A 119 11.26 7.10 9.32
N PHE A 120 11.07 5.83 9.71
CA PHE A 120 9.77 5.24 9.97
C PHE A 120 9.03 5.96 11.11
N ILE A 121 9.66 6.15 12.28
CA ILE A 121 9.06 6.84 13.43
C ILE A 121 8.69 8.28 13.07
N TYR A 122 9.56 9.00 12.36
CA TYR A 122 9.27 10.38 11.97
C TYR A 122 8.04 10.45 11.06
N GLN A 123 7.96 9.57 10.05
CA GLN A 123 6.88 9.56 9.07
C GLN A 123 5.56 9.06 9.68
N MET A 124 5.58 8.11 10.63
CA MET A 124 4.42 7.78 11.46
C MET A 124 3.91 9.00 12.25
N GLY A 125 4.84 9.83 12.75
CA GLY A 125 4.51 11.10 13.39
C GLY A 125 3.86 12.10 12.43
N LEU A 126 4.25 12.13 11.16
CA LEU A 126 3.59 12.92 10.11
C LEU A 126 2.18 12.38 9.84
N ALA A 127 2.02 11.07 9.67
CA ALA A 127 0.71 10.44 9.48
C ALA A 127 -0.26 10.82 10.61
N TYR A 128 0.18 10.74 11.86
CA TYR A 128 -0.61 11.16 13.01
C TYR A 128 -0.96 12.66 12.99
N ARG A 129 0.04 13.53 12.75
CA ARG A 129 -0.11 15.00 12.74
C ARG A 129 -1.09 15.49 11.68
N TYR A 130 -1.05 14.89 10.49
CA TYR A 130 -1.88 15.30 9.36
C TYR A 130 -3.17 14.50 9.22
N ASP A 131 -3.47 13.65 10.20
CA ASP A 131 -4.64 12.76 10.23
C ASP A 131 -4.78 11.90 8.95
N LEU A 132 -3.68 11.27 8.55
CA LEU A 132 -3.61 10.36 7.41
C LEU A 132 -3.25 8.94 7.87
N PRO A 133 -3.77 7.89 7.19
CA PRO A 133 -3.29 6.53 7.41
C PRO A 133 -1.85 6.38 6.89
N ALA A 134 -1.11 5.43 7.49
CA ALA A 134 0.18 5.01 7.00
C ALA A 134 0.05 3.78 6.10
N VAL A 135 0.84 3.71 5.02
CA VAL A 135 1.05 2.50 4.23
C VAL A 135 2.44 1.97 4.56
N ILE A 136 2.45 0.81 5.24
CA ILE A 136 3.64 0.28 5.90
C ILE A 136 4.18 -0.93 5.15
N HIS A 137 5.44 -0.82 4.76
CA HIS A 137 6.28 -1.90 4.28
C HIS A 137 6.94 -2.65 5.43
N GLU A 138 6.94 -3.98 5.38
CA GLU A 138 7.71 -4.81 6.30
C GLU A 138 8.30 -6.01 5.56
N ARG A 139 9.62 -6.12 5.57
CA ARG A 139 10.31 -7.27 5.00
C ARG A 139 11.49 -7.70 5.86
N ASP A 140 11.42 -8.95 6.36
CA ASP A 140 12.44 -9.54 7.23
C ASP A 140 12.75 -8.73 8.52
N ALA A 141 11.88 -7.75 8.89
CA ALA A 141 12.04 -6.79 9.98
C ALA A 141 10.88 -6.81 11.00
N CYS A 142 10.12 -7.90 11.04
CA CYS A 142 8.85 -7.99 11.78
C CYS A 142 8.97 -7.64 13.27
N GLU A 143 10.05 -8.05 13.94
CA GLU A 143 10.23 -7.83 15.38
C GLU A 143 10.38 -6.33 15.69
N ASP A 144 11.24 -5.62 14.95
CA ASP A 144 11.49 -4.20 15.16
C ASP A 144 10.30 -3.35 14.69
N THR A 145 9.66 -3.72 13.58
CA THR A 145 8.42 -3.07 13.12
C THR A 145 7.34 -3.15 14.21
N LEU A 146 7.09 -4.33 14.77
CA LEU A 146 6.12 -4.51 15.84
C LEU A 146 6.51 -3.76 17.12
N PHE A 147 7.80 -3.73 17.47
CA PHE A 147 8.28 -2.98 18.63
C PHE A 147 7.98 -1.48 18.48
N ILE A 148 8.27 -0.89 17.32
CA ILE A 148 8.00 0.52 17.03
C ILE A 148 6.50 0.79 17.08
N LEU A 149 5.68 -0.01 16.37
CA LEU A 149 4.24 0.20 16.31
C LEU A 149 3.56 0.06 17.70
N LYS A 150 3.96 -0.92 18.50
CA LYS A 150 3.47 -1.07 19.88
C LYS A 150 3.85 0.12 20.75
N SER A 151 5.10 0.59 20.64
CA SER A 151 5.55 1.77 21.38
C SER A 151 4.74 3.02 21.03
N LEU A 152 4.48 3.25 19.74
CA LEU A 152 3.64 4.38 19.28
C LEU A 152 2.18 4.23 19.72
N TYR A 153 1.64 3.01 19.72
CA TYR A 153 0.30 2.70 20.19
C TYR A 153 0.13 2.99 21.69
N GLU A 154 1.07 2.52 22.51
CA GLU A 154 1.09 2.76 23.96
C GLU A 154 1.22 4.25 24.31
N GLN A 155 1.97 4.99 23.52
CA GLN A 155 2.11 6.45 23.64
C GLN A 155 0.89 7.24 23.13
N LYS A 156 -0.09 6.56 22.51
CA LYS A 156 -1.29 7.17 21.90
C LYS A 156 -0.97 8.20 20.81
N VAL A 157 0.07 7.94 20.04
CA VAL A 157 0.48 8.74 18.88
C VAL A 157 0.21 8.01 17.55
N LEU A 158 -0.76 7.10 17.56
CA LEU A 158 -1.38 6.52 16.37
C LEU A 158 -2.82 7.02 16.26
N ARG A 159 -3.33 7.07 15.01
CA ARG A 159 -4.77 7.22 14.75
C ARG A 159 -5.53 5.99 15.27
N GLU A 160 -6.85 6.13 15.49
CA GLU A 160 -7.72 4.98 15.82
C GLU A 160 -7.64 3.88 14.76
N VAL A 161 -7.56 4.27 13.49
CA VAL A 161 -7.28 3.39 12.34
C VAL A 161 -5.95 3.85 11.74
N PRO A 162 -4.82 3.25 12.15
CA PRO A 162 -3.50 3.81 11.87
C PRO A 162 -3.06 3.69 10.41
N GLY A 163 -3.53 2.66 9.69
CA GLY A 163 -3.11 2.42 8.31
C GLY A 163 -3.21 0.97 7.90
N VAL A 164 -2.34 0.56 7.00
CA VAL A 164 -2.27 -0.79 6.43
C VAL A 164 -0.82 -1.29 6.43
N LEU A 165 -0.63 -2.57 6.74
CA LEU A 165 0.58 -3.31 6.36
C LEU A 165 0.32 -3.83 4.95
N HIS A 166 0.98 -3.22 3.94
CA HIS A 166 0.84 -3.67 2.55
C HIS A 166 1.64 -4.96 2.31
N CYS A 167 1.33 -5.69 1.26
CA CYS A 167 1.98 -6.95 0.87
C CYS A 167 2.20 -7.90 2.07
N PHE A 168 1.19 -8.04 2.93
CA PHE A 168 1.33 -8.70 4.22
C PHE A 168 1.71 -10.17 4.08
N SER A 169 2.89 -10.54 4.56
CA SER A 169 3.47 -11.89 4.50
C SER A 169 3.73 -12.53 5.88
N GLY A 170 3.35 -11.84 6.96
CA GLY A 170 3.54 -12.25 8.34
C GLY A 170 2.71 -13.46 8.79
N SER A 171 2.86 -13.82 10.07
CA SER A 171 2.12 -14.92 10.67
C SER A 171 0.72 -14.51 11.14
N VAL A 172 -0.12 -15.50 11.50
CA VAL A 172 -1.43 -15.27 12.12
C VAL A 172 -1.30 -14.50 13.44
N GLU A 173 -0.24 -14.78 14.21
CA GLU A 173 0.04 -14.11 15.48
C GLU A 173 0.38 -12.63 15.26
N THR A 174 1.24 -12.34 14.29
CA THR A 174 1.57 -10.96 13.87
C THR A 174 0.33 -10.23 13.40
N ALA A 175 -0.48 -10.87 12.55
CA ALA A 175 -1.73 -10.31 12.04
C ALA A 175 -2.69 -9.92 13.18
N LYS A 176 -2.88 -10.79 14.19
CA LYS A 176 -3.73 -10.48 15.35
C LYS A 176 -3.28 -9.24 16.09
N ILE A 177 -1.96 -9.12 16.36
CA ILE A 177 -1.40 -7.95 17.05
C ILE A 177 -1.71 -6.65 16.27
N LEU A 178 -1.52 -6.67 14.95
CA LEU A 178 -1.77 -5.52 14.09
C LEU A 178 -3.26 -5.17 14.01
N LEU A 179 -4.13 -6.17 13.88
CA LEU A 179 -5.58 -6.00 13.89
C LEU A 179 -6.09 -5.43 15.23
N ASP A 180 -5.54 -5.87 16.36
CA ASP A 180 -5.87 -5.35 17.68
C ASP A 180 -5.45 -3.87 17.85
N MET A 181 -4.42 -3.42 17.12
CA MET A 181 -4.03 -2.01 17.05
C MET A 181 -4.84 -1.19 16.01
N GLY A 182 -5.77 -1.82 15.28
CA GLY A 182 -6.66 -1.16 14.32
C GLY A 182 -6.15 -1.14 12.87
N PHE A 183 -5.04 -1.78 12.54
CA PHE A 183 -4.50 -1.82 11.17
C PHE A 183 -5.37 -2.66 10.22
N TYR A 184 -5.28 -2.32 8.95
CA TYR A 184 -5.69 -3.16 7.83
C TYR A 184 -4.52 -4.03 7.35
N LEU A 185 -4.83 -5.09 6.60
CA LEU A 185 -3.85 -5.95 5.94
C LEU A 185 -4.10 -5.95 4.45
N GLY A 186 -3.08 -5.59 3.66
CA GLY A 186 -3.10 -5.60 2.20
C GLY A 186 -2.53 -6.92 1.67
N PHE A 187 -3.11 -7.43 0.59
CA PHE A 187 -2.72 -8.68 -0.06
C PHE A 187 -2.62 -8.50 -1.56
N ASP A 188 -1.58 -9.09 -2.13
CA ASP A 188 -1.18 -8.98 -3.53
C ASP A 188 -0.91 -10.34 -4.19
N GLY A 189 -0.26 -10.35 -5.36
CA GLY A 189 -0.07 -11.53 -6.20
C GLY A 189 0.45 -12.80 -5.53
N PRO A 190 1.42 -12.77 -4.61
CA PRO A 190 1.97 -13.92 -3.88
C PRO A 190 0.95 -14.84 -3.23
N ILE A 191 -0.24 -14.37 -2.84
CA ILE A 191 -1.27 -15.24 -2.27
C ILE A 191 -1.79 -16.29 -3.25
N THR A 192 -1.64 -16.03 -4.56
CA THR A 192 -2.04 -16.96 -5.64
C THR A 192 -1.00 -18.06 -5.89
N PHE A 193 0.18 -17.98 -5.28
CA PHE A 193 1.26 -18.92 -5.53
C PHE A 193 1.02 -20.26 -4.82
N LYS A 194 1.37 -21.37 -5.47
CA LYS A 194 1.23 -22.72 -4.88
C LYS A 194 2.00 -22.91 -3.58
N ASN A 195 3.03 -22.13 -3.36
CA ASN A 195 3.85 -22.16 -2.14
C ASN A 195 3.46 -21.10 -1.09
N ALA A 196 2.39 -20.35 -1.30
CA ALA A 196 1.83 -19.48 -0.29
C ALA A 196 1.37 -20.30 0.92
N ARG A 197 2.03 -20.11 2.09
CA ARG A 197 1.74 -20.92 3.29
C ARG A 197 1.05 -20.13 4.38
N LYS A 198 1.56 -18.94 4.71
CA LYS A 198 1.04 -18.11 5.82
C LYS A 198 -0.19 -17.29 5.41
N ALA A 199 -0.12 -16.60 4.27
CA ALA A 199 -1.16 -15.69 3.82
C ALA A 199 -2.57 -16.33 3.73
N PRO A 200 -2.77 -17.58 3.25
CA PRO A 200 -4.09 -18.20 3.25
C PRO A 200 -4.73 -18.32 4.64
N ASP A 201 -3.95 -18.65 5.67
CA ASP A 201 -4.47 -18.77 7.03
C ASP A 201 -4.75 -17.41 7.64
N VAL A 202 -3.91 -16.42 7.36
CA VAL A 202 -4.14 -15.02 7.75
C VAL A 202 -5.42 -14.49 7.11
N ILE A 203 -5.60 -14.67 5.79
CA ILE A 203 -6.81 -14.22 5.10
C ILE A 203 -8.04 -14.88 5.72
N ARG A 204 -8.05 -16.19 5.97
CA ARG A 204 -9.20 -16.87 6.58
C ARG A 204 -9.58 -16.31 7.95
N MET A 205 -8.59 -15.96 8.78
CA MET A 205 -8.85 -15.44 10.14
C MET A 205 -9.14 -13.95 10.18
N CYS A 206 -8.60 -13.16 9.25
CA CYS A 206 -8.75 -11.70 9.23
C CYS A 206 -10.22 -11.31 9.07
N PRO A 207 -10.77 -10.37 9.86
CA PRO A 207 -12.11 -9.84 9.64
C PRO A 207 -12.26 -9.26 8.23
N LEU A 208 -13.43 -9.46 7.61
CA LEU A 208 -13.69 -8.97 6.26
C LEU A 208 -13.51 -7.46 6.12
N ASP A 209 -13.82 -6.71 7.17
CA ASP A 209 -13.71 -5.25 7.23
C ASP A 209 -12.29 -4.73 7.49
N ARG A 210 -11.28 -5.61 7.44
CA ARG A 210 -9.85 -5.29 7.60
C ARG A 210 -8.97 -5.77 6.46
N LEU A 211 -9.57 -6.29 5.38
CA LEU A 211 -8.87 -6.79 4.20
C LEU A 211 -8.78 -5.71 3.12
N LEU A 212 -7.61 -5.55 2.50
CA LEU A 212 -7.40 -4.77 1.28
C LEU A 212 -6.80 -5.65 0.18
N VAL A 213 -7.00 -5.25 -1.07
CA VAL A 213 -6.40 -5.86 -2.26
C VAL A 213 -5.53 -4.87 -2.98
N GLU A 214 -4.42 -5.35 -3.51
CA GLU A 214 -3.43 -4.53 -4.20
C GLU A 214 -2.67 -5.34 -5.24
N THR A 215 -1.90 -4.67 -6.09
CA THR A 215 -1.04 -5.37 -7.06
C THR A 215 0.42 -5.32 -6.71
N ASP A 216 0.88 -4.25 -6.10
CA ASP A 216 2.30 -3.92 -5.97
C ASP A 216 2.99 -3.86 -7.35
N SER A 217 2.24 -3.51 -8.39
CA SER A 217 2.75 -3.45 -9.76
C SER A 217 3.83 -2.38 -9.92
N PRO A 218 4.93 -2.67 -10.64
CA PRO A 218 5.17 -3.73 -11.62
C PRO A 218 5.62 -5.07 -11.04
N TYR A 219 5.71 -5.22 -9.73
CA TYR A 219 6.18 -6.42 -9.05
C TYR A 219 5.06 -7.42 -8.79
N MET A 220 5.42 -8.55 -8.20
CA MET A 220 4.52 -9.50 -7.55
C MET A 220 3.36 -10.01 -8.42
N ALA A 221 3.56 -10.15 -9.76
CA ALA A 221 2.51 -10.60 -10.67
C ALA A 221 1.85 -11.92 -10.20
N PRO A 222 0.50 -11.96 -10.09
CA PRO A 222 -0.22 -13.16 -9.67
C PRO A 222 -0.16 -14.28 -10.71
N VAL A 223 -0.52 -15.50 -10.33
CA VAL A 223 -0.84 -16.56 -11.28
C VAL A 223 -2.13 -16.15 -12.04
N PRO A 224 -2.18 -16.27 -13.40
CA PRO A 224 -1.23 -16.98 -14.27
C PRO A 224 -0.06 -16.13 -14.82
N HIS A 225 0.08 -14.89 -14.42
CA HIS A 225 1.04 -13.93 -15.00
C HIS A 225 2.41 -13.93 -14.30
N ARG A 226 2.65 -14.84 -13.37
CA ARG A 226 3.91 -14.92 -12.62
C ARG A 226 5.13 -14.95 -13.54
N GLY A 227 6.12 -14.09 -13.25
CA GLY A 227 7.35 -13.96 -14.06
C GLY A 227 7.24 -12.94 -15.20
N HIS A 228 6.11 -12.27 -15.35
CA HIS A 228 5.91 -11.13 -16.24
C HIS A 228 5.75 -9.85 -15.43
N ARG A 229 5.84 -8.69 -16.08
CA ARG A 229 5.52 -7.40 -15.48
C ARG A 229 4.07 -7.44 -14.97
N ASN A 230 3.86 -7.04 -13.73
CA ASN A 230 2.53 -6.87 -13.16
C ASN A 230 1.87 -5.58 -13.65
N GLU A 231 0.55 -5.52 -13.58
CA GLU A 231 -0.24 -4.31 -13.87
C GLU A 231 -1.53 -4.30 -13.03
N PRO A 232 -2.14 -3.14 -12.78
CA PRO A 232 -3.34 -3.03 -11.96
C PRO A 232 -4.52 -3.91 -12.41
N ALA A 233 -4.60 -4.23 -13.71
CA ALA A 233 -5.61 -5.16 -14.24
C ALA A 233 -5.56 -6.55 -13.61
N TYR A 234 -4.42 -6.94 -13.04
CA TYR A 234 -4.23 -8.27 -12.46
C TYR A 234 -4.70 -8.38 -11.00
N VAL A 235 -5.09 -7.27 -10.36
CA VAL A 235 -5.68 -7.30 -9.00
C VAL A 235 -6.91 -8.21 -8.92
N LYS A 236 -7.62 -8.41 -10.01
CA LYS A 236 -8.77 -9.34 -10.08
C LYS A 236 -8.42 -10.77 -9.64
N TYR A 237 -7.21 -11.25 -9.92
CA TYR A 237 -6.77 -12.58 -9.51
C TYR A 237 -6.52 -12.66 -8.00
N VAL A 238 -6.09 -11.56 -7.40
CA VAL A 238 -5.98 -11.41 -5.94
C VAL A 238 -7.36 -11.46 -5.31
N VAL A 239 -8.32 -10.69 -5.84
CA VAL A 239 -9.73 -10.70 -5.42
C VAL A 239 -10.32 -12.10 -5.50
N GLU A 240 -10.14 -12.80 -6.63
CA GLU A 240 -10.64 -14.17 -6.84
C GLU A 240 -10.08 -15.16 -5.81
N GLU A 241 -8.77 -15.10 -5.54
CA GLU A 241 -8.14 -15.98 -4.55
C GLU A 241 -8.60 -15.67 -3.11
N MET A 242 -8.70 -14.38 -2.74
CA MET A 242 -9.23 -13.99 -1.44
C MET A 242 -10.68 -14.41 -1.26
N ALA A 243 -11.51 -14.25 -2.30
CA ALA A 243 -12.91 -14.70 -2.31
C ALA A 243 -13.00 -16.21 -2.09
N ARG A 244 -12.16 -16.98 -2.79
CA ARG A 244 -12.08 -18.44 -2.61
C ARG A 244 -11.72 -18.83 -1.17
N LEU A 245 -10.74 -18.13 -0.57
CA LEU A 245 -10.31 -18.40 0.81
C LEU A 245 -11.35 -18.01 1.85
N LYS A 246 -12.18 -17.00 1.57
CA LYS A 246 -13.27 -16.51 2.42
C LYS A 246 -14.62 -17.20 2.13
N GLU A 247 -14.69 -18.07 1.12
CA GLU A 247 -15.91 -18.77 0.70
C GLU A 247 -17.07 -17.83 0.34
N ILE A 248 -16.74 -16.69 -0.32
CA ILE A 248 -17.70 -15.72 -0.85
C ILE A 248 -17.47 -15.53 -2.36
N SER A 249 -18.35 -14.78 -3.03
CA SER A 249 -18.16 -14.49 -4.46
C SER A 249 -17.06 -13.44 -4.68
N PRO A 250 -16.37 -13.45 -5.86
CA PRO A 250 -15.42 -12.41 -6.22
C PRO A 250 -16.02 -11.00 -6.22
N GLU A 251 -17.28 -10.86 -6.65
CA GLU A 251 -18.02 -9.59 -6.64
C GLU A 251 -18.19 -9.05 -5.22
N GLU A 252 -18.51 -9.93 -4.27
CA GLU A 252 -18.68 -9.57 -2.87
C GLU A 252 -17.32 -9.20 -2.24
N MET A 253 -16.26 -9.94 -2.53
CA MET A 253 -14.91 -9.61 -2.07
C MET A 253 -14.44 -8.25 -2.61
N ALA A 254 -14.63 -7.99 -3.91
CA ALA A 254 -14.29 -6.70 -4.52
C ALA A 254 -15.06 -5.56 -3.86
N ARG A 255 -16.36 -5.72 -3.63
CA ARG A 255 -17.18 -4.72 -2.94
C ARG A 255 -16.66 -4.43 -1.54
N ILE A 256 -16.40 -5.48 -0.74
CA ILE A 256 -15.92 -5.34 0.64
C ILE A 256 -14.56 -4.63 0.67
N THR A 257 -13.60 -5.07 -0.13
CA THR A 257 -12.24 -4.50 -0.12
C THR A 257 -12.22 -3.07 -0.66
N THR A 258 -13.05 -2.75 -1.65
CA THR A 258 -13.23 -1.37 -2.13
C THR A 258 -13.86 -0.46 -1.06
N GLU A 259 -14.90 -0.91 -0.37
CA GLU A 259 -15.50 -0.17 0.74
C GLU A 259 -14.51 0.01 1.91
N ASN A 260 -13.68 -0.99 2.18
CA ASN A 260 -12.60 -0.91 3.17
C ASN A 260 -11.57 0.15 2.79
N ALA A 261 -11.11 0.14 1.54
CA ALA A 261 -10.17 1.12 1.01
C ALA A 261 -10.73 2.55 1.10
N GLN A 262 -12.00 2.73 0.70
CA GLN A 262 -12.69 4.02 0.82
C GLN A 262 -12.88 4.47 2.27
N ARG A 263 -13.05 3.54 3.20
CA ARG A 263 -13.14 3.85 4.64
C ARG A 263 -11.80 4.27 5.21
N LEU A 264 -10.70 3.64 4.77
CA LEU A 264 -9.36 3.94 5.23
C LEU A 264 -8.82 5.24 4.63
N PHE A 265 -8.94 5.41 3.32
CA PHE A 265 -8.28 6.46 2.54
C PHE A 265 -9.20 7.64 2.16
N GLY A 266 -10.51 7.49 2.32
CA GLY A 266 -11.52 8.49 1.93
C GLY A 266 -12.34 8.06 0.70
N LYS A 267 -13.57 8.60 0.61
CA LYS A 267 -14.52 8.25 -0.48
C LYS A 267 -14.35 9.11 -1.74
N ASP A 268 -13.84 10.32 -1.58
CA ASP A 268 -13.86 11.36 -2.62
C ASP A 268 -12.46 11.66 -3.19
N THR A 269 -11.54 10.75 -2.98
CA THR A 269 -10.16 10.89 -3.46
C THR A 269 -9.97 10.33 -4.84
#